data_a13e2130041bed95252b5dc89375b516
#
_entry.id   a13e2130041bed95252b5dc89375b516
#
_cell.length_a   1.000
_cell.length_b   1.000
_cell.length_c   1.000
_cell.angle_alpha   90.00
_cell.angle_beta   90.00
_cell.angle_gamma   90.00
#
_symmetry.space_group_name_H-M   'P 1'
#
loop_
_entity.id
_entity.type
_entity.pdbx_description
1 polymer ?
#
loop_
_entity_poly.entity_id
_entity_poly.type
_entity_poly.pdbx_seq_one_letter_code
_entity_poly.pdbx_strand_id
1 'polypeptide(L)'
;MAVKIAVASSDGTQVNAHFGRARIFRIYELEDGHWEFREERENLPACAGQEHSDDALERTAELIADCRGVVVEQVGSGAVDVLLARRIMPFMLAGTIAEALLTLQDSRRFKYLR
;
A
#
# COMPACT_ATOMS: atom_id res chain seq x y z
N MET A 1 -6.11 11.39 15.59
CA MET A 1 -6.74 10.68 14.46
C MET A 1 -5.83 9.57 13.97
N ALA A 2 -6.41 8.44 13.66
CA ALA A 2 -5.65 7.29 13.16
C ALA A 2 -5.63 7.28 11.64
N VAL A 3 -4.47 6.90 11.07
CA VAL A 3 -4.30 6.80 9.62
C VAL A 3 -3.85 5.38 9.29
N LYS A 4 -4.59 4.71 8.41
CA LYS A 4 -4.24 3.37 7.96
C LYS A 4 -3.42 3.44 6.69
N ILE A 5 -2.36 2.64 6.65
CA ILE A 5 -1.46 2.51 5.51
C ILE A 5 -1.29 1.03 5.19
N ALA A 6 -1.42 0.70 3.92
CA ALA A 6 -1.17 -0.66 3.44
C ALA A 6 0.28 -0.76 2.98
N VAL A 7 0.94 -1.87 3.27
CA VAL A 7 2.33 -2.11 2.86
C VAL A 7 2.39 -3.42 2.08
N ALA A 8 2.92 -3.37 0.87
CA ALA A 8 3.08 -4.54 0.01
C ALA A 8 4.34 -5.30 0.40
N SER A 9 4.18 -6.45 1.01
CA SER A 9 5.30 -7.26 1.48
C SER A 9 4.97 -8.74 1.37
N SER A 10 5.93 -9.53 0.89
CA SER A 10 5.76 -10.97 0.79
C SER A 10 6.22 -11.71 2.04
N ASP A 11 7.05 -11.08 2.86
CA ASP A 11 7.66 -11.74 4.03
C ASP A 11 7.37 -11.06 5.36
N GLY A 12 6.66 -9.94 5.34
CA GLY A 12 6.33 -9.22 6.56
C GLY A 12 7.47 -8.39 7.15
N THR A 13 8.62 -8.33 6.47
CA THR A 13 9.80 -7.61 6.94
C THR A 13 10.23 -6.53 5.96
N GLN A 14 10.19 -6.83 4.66
CA GLN A 14 10.66 -5.94 3.61
C GLN A 14 9.52 -5.42 2.75
N VAL A 15 9.67 -4.19 2.28
CA VAL A 15 8.81 -3.66 1.22
C VAL A 15 9.40 -4.20 -0.08
N ASN A 16 8.85 -5.28 -0.58
CA ASN A 16 9.46 -6.00 -1.70
C ASN A 16 8.48 -6.43 -2.78
N ALA A 17 7.35 -5.77 -2.88
CA ALA A 17 6.37 -6.15 -3.90
C ALA A 17 5.90 -4.94 -4.70
N HIS A 18 5.64 -5.19 -5.98
CA HIS A 18 5.01 -4.22 -6.87
C HIS A 18 3.51 -4.22 -6.57
N PHE A 19 2.87 -3.08 -6.70
CA PHE A 19 1.45 -2.96 -6.38
C PHE A 19 0.61 -4.01 -7.13
N GLY A 20 0.84 -4.16 -8.42
CA GLY A 20 0.05 -5.07 -9.26
C GLY A 20 0.33 -6.55 -9.04
N ARG A 21 1.37 -6.89 -8.30
CA ARG A 21 1.79 -8.28 -8.06
C ARG A 21 1.74 -8.69 -6.61
N ALA A 22 1.36 -7.76 -5.73
CA ALA A 22 1.33 -8.04 -4.31
C ALA A 22 0.29 -9.10 -3.98
N ARG A 23 0.68 -10.10 -3.21
CA ARG A 23 -0.22 -11.15 -2.74
C ARG A 23 -0.72 -10.88 -1.33
N ILE A 24 0.01 -10.08 -0.58
CA ILE A 24 -0.34 -9.75 0.79
C ILE A 24 -0.07 -8.28 1.02
N PHE A 25 -1.04 -7.61 1.63
CA PHE A 25 -0.87 -6.25 2.15
C PHE A 25 -0.94 -6.32 3.66
N ARG A 26 0.04 -5.75 4.32
CA ARG A 26 0.03 -5.61 5.77
C ARG A 26 -0.50 -4.23 6.11
N ILE A 27 -1.48 -4.18 6.98
CA ILE A 27 -2.13 -2.92 7.34
C ILE A 27 -1.56 -2.41 8.64
N TYR A 28 -1.05 -1.19 8.60
CA TYR A 28 -0.51 -0.50 9.78
C TYR A 28 -1.32 0.76 10.03
N GLU A 29 -1.45 1.09 11.29
CA GLU A 29 -2.19 2.28 11.68
C GLU A 29 -1.30 3.18 12.50
N LEU A 30 -1.24 4.47 12.14
CA LEU A 30 -0.51 5.46 12.91
C LEU A 30 -1.48 6.19 13.80
N GLU A 31 -1.23 6.14 15.11
CA GLU A 31 -2.03 6.85 16.10
C GLU A 31 -1.11 7.38 17.18
N ASP A 32 -1.21 8.67 17.46
CA ASP A 32 -0.41 9.33 18.50
C ASP A 32 1.10 9.13 18.29
N GLY A 33 1.53 9.13 17.04
CA GLY A 33 2.95 8.99 16.71
C GLY A 33 3.48 7.56 16.74
N HIS A 34 2.60 6.58 16.94
CA HIS A 34 2.99 5.17 17.03
C HIS A 34 2.35 4.37 15.90
N TRP A 35 3.18 3.54 15.23
CA TRP A 35 2.69 2.61 14.22
C TRP A 35 2.32 1.30 14.88
N GLU A 36 1.13 0.80 14.56
CA GLU A 36 0.67 -0.50 15.05
C GLU A 36 0.25 -1.37 13.88
N PHE A 37 0.71 -2.62 13.88
CA PHE A 37 0.26 -3.60 12.91
C PHE A 37 -1.17 -4.01 13.25
N ARG A 38 -2.04 -4.00 12.24
CA ARG A 38 -3.46 -4.36 12.45
C ARG A 38 -3.81 -5.71 11.88
N GLU A 39 -3.48 -5.97 10.61
CA GLU A 39 -3.88 -7.21 9.95
C GLU A 39 -3.14 -7.40 8.64
N GLU A 40 -3.21 -8.61 8.12
CA GLU A 40 -2.77 -8.91 6.76
C GLU A 40 -4.01 -9.13 5.92
N ARG A 41 -3.96 -8.68 4.66
CA ARG A 41 -5.03 -8.91 3.69
C ARG A 41 -4.45 -9.61 2.48
N GLU A 42 -5.07 -10.73 2.11
CA GLU A 42 -4.64 -11.46 0.93
C GLU A 42 -5.22 -10.84 -0.32
N ASN A 43 -4.43 -10.84 -1.38
CA ASN A 43 -4.83 -10.29 -2.67
C ASN A 43 -4.56 -11.31 -3.77
N LEU A 44 -5.41 -11.31 -4.80
CA LEU A 44 -5.18 -12.09 -5.99
C LEU A 44 -4.52 -11.19 -7.02
N PRO A 45 -3.24 -11.42 -7.33
CA PRO A 45 -2.55 -10.55 -8.28
C PRO A 45 -3.06 -10.71 -9.71
N ALA A 46 -2.79 -9.70 -10.53
CA ALA A 46 -3.27 -9.62 -11.90
C ALA A 46 -2.71 -10.67 -12.85
N CYS A 47 -1.75 -11.47 -12.41
CA CYS A 47 -1.06 -12.42 -13.25
C CYS A 47 -1.84 -13.70 -13.54
N ALA A 48 -3.11 -13.76 -13.17
CA ALA A 48 -3.92 -14.95 -13.36
C ALA A 48 -4.29 -15.22 -14.83
N GLY A 49 -3.87 -14.37 -15.75
CA GLY A 49 -3.94 -14.63 -17.17
C GLY A 49 -5.30 -14.48 -17.84
N GLN A 50 -6.36 -14.49 -17.10
CA GLN A 50 -7.72 -14.40 -17.63
C GLN A 50 -8.41 -13.10 -17.27
N GLU A 51 -7.81 -12.33 -16.40
CA GLU A 51 -8.41 -11.11 -15.89
C GLU A 51 -7.77 -9.91 -16.57
N HIS A 52 -8.60 -8.95 -16.94
CA HIS A 52 -8.11 -7.71 -17.50
C HIS A 52 -7.28 -6.98 -16.43
N SER A 53 -6.13 -6.45 -16.81
CA SER A 53 -5.22 -5.81 -15.85
C SER A 53 -5.88 -4.63 -15.13
N ASP A 54 -6.75 -3.88 -15.81
CA ASP A 54 -7.44 -2.75 -15.18
C ASP A 54 -8.40 -3.23 -14.10
N ASP A 55 -9.10 -4.34 -14.35
CA ASP A 55 -10.01 -4.92 -13.36
C ASP A 55 -9.25 -5.40 -12.14
N ALA A 56 -8.07 -5.97 -12.35
CA ALA A 56 -7.24 -6.45 -11.26
C ALA A 56 -6.71 -5.29 -10.41
N LEU A 57 -6.33 -4.18 -11.04
CA LEU A 57 -5.87 -3.00 -10.32
C LEU A 57 -7.00 -2.40 -9.50
N GLU A 58 -8.22 -2.33 -10.06
CA GLU A 58 -9.38 -1.84 -9.33
C GLU A 58 -9.70 -2.72 -8.14
N ARG A 59 -9.64 -4.04 -8.31
CA ARG A 59 -9.91 -4.96 -7.22
C ARG A 59 -8.88 -4.83 -6.11
N THR A 60 -7.60 -4.68 -6.47
CA THR A 60 -6.54 -4.51 -5.48
C THR A 60 -6.73 -3.20 -4.71
N ALA A 61 -7.07 -2.13 -5.41
CA ALA A 61 -7.34 -0.85 -4.75
C ALA A 61 -8.55 -0.94 -3.82
N GLU A 62 -9.58 -1.68 -4.23
CA GLU A 62 -10.75 -1.89 -3.39
C GLU A 62 -10.41 -2.59 -2.09
N LEU A 63 -9.47 -3.55 -2.15
CA LEU A 63 -9.05 -4.30 -0.99
C LEU A 63 -8.47 -3.40 0.11
N ILE A 64 -7.86 -2.28 -0.28
CA ILE A 64 -7.25 -1.34 0.65
C ILE A 64 -7.94 0.02 0.63
N ALA A 65 -9.22 0.03 0.30
CA ALA A 65 -10.00 1.27 0.13
C ALA A 65 -10.11 2.09 1.43
N ASP A 66 -9.97 1.46 2.59
CA ASP A 66 -10.00 2.15 3.87
C ASP A 66 -8.65 2.73 4.28
N CYS A 67 -7.62 2.51 3.47
CA CYS A 67 -6.28 3.04 3.76
C CYS A 67 -6.09 4.35 3.03
N ARG A 68 -5.33 5.27 3.64
CA ARG A 68 -5.05 6.58 3.04
C ARG A 68 -3.81 6.54 2.15
N GLY A 69 -3.00 5.52 2.29
CA GLY A 69 -1.81 5.37 1.48
C GLY A 69 -1.40 3.92 1.36
N VAL A 70 -0.52 3.66 0.40
CA VAL A 70 0.05 2.33 0.20
C VAL A 70 1.54 2.46 -0.07
N VAL A 71 2.33 1.64 0.62
CA VAL A 71 3.78 1.61 0.46
C VAL A 71 4.13 0.39 -0.37
N VAL A 72 4.83 0.60 -1.47
CA VAL A 72 5.18 -0.45 -2.43
C VAL A 72 6.61 -0.26 -2.90
N GLU A 73 7.22 -1.33 -3.43
CA GLU A 73 8.53 -1.21 -4.04
C GLU A 73 8.42 -0.48 -5.37
N GLN A 74 7.40 -0.80 -6.16
CA GLN A 74 7.11 -0.13 -7.41
C GLN A 74 5.63 -0.09 -7.68
N VAL A 75 5.21 0.92 -8.45
CA VAL A 75 3.82 1.08 -8.86
C VAL A 75 3.81 1.65 -10.28
N GLY A 76 3.07 1.03 -11.18
CA GLY A 76 2.94 1.50 -12.55
C GLY A 76 2.01 2.70 -12.67
N SER A 77 2.09 3.43 -13.78
CA SER A 77 1.29 4.64 -13.98
C SER A 77 -0.21 4.37 -13.94
N GLY A 78 -0.65 3.24 -14.49
CA GLY A 78 -2.07 2.87 -14.43
C GLY A 78 -2.56 2.66 -13.01
N ALA A 79 -1.72 2.03 -12.19
CA ALA A 79 -2.05 1.81 -10.78
C ALA A 79 -2.10 3.12 -10.01
N VAL A 80 -1.18 4.04 -10.31
CA VAL A 80 -1.18 5.36 -9.68
C VAL A 80 -2.52 6.05 -9.93
N ASP A 81 -3.00 6.03 -11.18
CA ASP A 81 -4.26 6.67 -11.52
C ASP A 81 -5.43 6.06 -10.74
N VAL A 82 -5.48 4.73 -10.65
CA VAL A 82 -6.54 4.04 -9.91
C VAL A 82 -6.50 4.42 -8.43
N LEU A 83 -5.30 4.41 -7.85
CA LEU A 83 -5.14 4.73 -6.44
C LEU A 83 -5.53 6.17 -6.12
N LEU A 84 -5.05 7.12 -6.92
CA LEU A 84 -5.37 8.52 -6.69
C LEU A 84 -6.86 8.79 -6.84
N ALA A 85 -7.52 8.13 -7.79
CA ALA A 85 -8.97 8.27 -7.97
C ALA A 85 -9.73 7.81 -6.72
N ARG A 86 -9.16 6.90 -5.95
CA ARG A 86 -9.74 6.40 -4.69
C ARG A 86 -9.17 7.09 -3.46
N ARG A 87 -8.38 8.13 -3.67
CA ARG A 87 -7.76 8.90 -2.58
C ARG A 87 -6.78 8.07 -1.75
N ILE A 88 -6.11 7.14 -2.40
CA ILE A 88 -5.04 6.34 -1.79
C ILE A 88 -3.73 6.84 -2.39
N MET A 89 -2.85 7.37 -1.53
CA MET A 89 -1.57 7.92 -2.00
C MET A 89 -0.53 6.82 -2.11
N PRO A 90 0.06 6.60 -3.29
CA PRO A 90 1.13 5.60 -3.42
C PRO A 90 2.47 6.19 -2.98
N PHE A 91 3.26 5.38 -2.27
CA PHE A 91 4.62 5.74 -1.85
C PHE A 91 5.56 4.61 -2.25
N MET A 92 6.57 4.92 -3.06
CA MET A 92 7.61 3.95 -3.43
C MET A 92 8.75 4.09 -2.44
N LEU A 93 8.82 3.15 -1.51
CA LEU A 93 9.84 3.15 -0.47
C LEU A 93 10.41 1.73 -0.34
N ALA A 94 11.68 1.57 -0.65
CA ALA A 94 12.35 0.28 -0.53
C ALA A 94 12.93 0.12 0.88
N GLY A 95 13.30 -1.11 1.23
CA GLY A 95 13.92 -1.41 2.50
C GLY A 95 12.99 -2.14 3.44
N THR A 96 13.30 -2.10 4.72
CA THR A 96 12.44 -2.76 5.70
C THR A 96 11.16 -1.98 5.91
N ILE A 97 10.11 -2.67 6.34
CA ILE A 97 8.83 -2.02 6.63
C ILE A 97 9.04 -0.95 7.70
N ALA A 98 9.82 -1.28 8.75
CA ALA A 98 10.06 -0.32 9.84
C ALA A 98 10.72 0.96 9.33
N GLU A 99 11.73 0.83 8.46
CA GLU A 99 12.40 2.00 7.89
C GLU A 99 11.46 2.79 6.99
N ALA A 100 10.67 2.08 6.19
CA ALA A 100 9.73 2.72 5.28
C ALA A 100 8.67 3.53 6.04
N LEU A 101 8.15 2.98 7.12
CA LEU A 101 7.15 3.68 7.93
C LEU A 101 7.73 4.92 8.60
N LEU A 102 8.98 4.86 9.07
CA LEU A 102 9.63 6.03 9.64
C LEU A 102 9.85 7.12 8.60
N THR A 103 10.33 6.72 7.41
CA THR A 103 10.51 7.65 6.30
C THR A 103 9.19 8.27 5.90
N LEU A 104 8.14 7.46 5.83
CA LEU A 104 6.81 7.93 5.47
C LEU A 104 6.30 8.96 6.46
N GLN A 105 6.49 8.72 7.74
CA GLN A 105 6.00 9.60 8.80
C GLN A 105 6.58 11.02 8.67
N ASP A 106 7.79 11.12 8.16
CA ASP A 106 8.47 12.41 7.97
C ASP A 106 8.18 13.04 6.60
N SER A 107 7.49 12.33 5.73
CA SER A 107 7.19 12.82 4.37
C SER A 107 6.15 13.93 4.39
N ARG A 108 6.37 14.98 3.60
CA ARG A 108 5.38 16.05 3.45
C ARG A 108 4.07 15.51 2.87
N ARG A 109 4.17 14.62 1.89
CA ARG A 109 2.99 14.06 1.24
C ARG A 109 2.13 13.30 2.24
N PHE A 110 2.78 12.58 3.15
CA PHE A 110 2.07 11.84 4.18
C PHE A 110 1.39 12.78 5.18
N LYS A 111 2.01 13.90 5.49
CA LYS A 111 1.44 14.84 6.46
C LYS A 111 0.10 15.40 6.01
N TYR A 112 -0.15 15.42 4.70
CA TYR A 112 -1.45 15.83 4.19
C TYR A 112 -2.53 14.78 4.42
N LEU A 113 -2.17 13.54 4.70
CA LEU A 113 -3.13 12.46 4.92
C LEU A 113 -3.59 12.35 6.37
N ARG A 114 -2.89 13.01 7.26
CA ARG A 114 -3.14 12.91 8.70
C ARG A 114 -4.27 13.79 9.18
#